data_5df46ee8c4f8b86e05780529ccedc0c0
#
_entry.id   5df46ee8c4f8b86e05780529ccedc0c0
#
_cell.length_a   1.000
_cell.length_b   1.000
_cell.length_c   1.000
_cell.angle_alpha   90.00
_cell.angle_beta   90.00
_cell.angle_gamma   90.00
#
_symmetry.space_group_name_H-M   'P 1'
#
loop_
_entity.id
_entity.type
_entity.pdbx_description
1 polymer ?
#
loop_
_entity_poly.entity_id
_entity_poly.type
_entity_poly.pdbx_seq_one_letter_code
_entity_poly.pdbx_strand_id
1 'polypeptide(L)'
;QLPVFNMQNTDEWAFPQSLRPNAENLKFNLTRSVNSVVKVRTLISADAFTADILGTERIGSGVLINENGLILTIGYLVTEAESVWVTTNLNQSLPGHVVAYDQTTGLGLIQAFGTLQIEPSDLEKSNLINPSDDAYFVSYGGLDHALHSKIIRVDEFAGYWEYVLDQAIYTSPPHPQWGGAAIFNGRGHVIGIGSLFLHEVFEGQSQQGNLAIPTHLLEPVLNDLLEFGRPLTPARPWIGMYTTETGGELIVSSLARYGPAELAGILQGDQIMSIGEEKTSTLAHFFRSVWNLGSAGVSVPLQINREGNELKFVINSADRNDFLLKPKTH
;
A
#
# COMPACT_ATOMS: atom_id res chain seq x y z
N GLN A 1 -12.29 -26.20 1.87
CA GLN A 1 -12.32 -25.41 3.12
C GLN A 1 -10.88 -25.05 3.45
N LEU A 2 -10.50 -23.78 3.26
CA LEU A 2 -9.22 -23.26 3.79
C LEU A 2 -9.32 -23.24 5.32
N PRO A 3 -8.27 -23.58 6.06
CA PRO A 3 -8.28 -23.54 7.52
C PRO A 3 -8.56 -22.12 7.99
N VAL A 4 -9.50 -21.97 8.91
CA VAL A 4 -9.75 -20.70 9.63
C VAL A 4 -8.56 -20.48 10.55
N PHE A 5 -7.68 -19.56 10.16
CA PHE A 5 -6.51 -19.19 10.96
C PHE A 5 -6.97 -18.38 12.18
N ASN A 6 -6.76 -18.94 13.35
CA ASN A 6 -7.04 -18.28 14.63
C ASN A 6 -5.90 -17.27 14.90
N MET A 7 -6.19 -15.98 14.82
CA MET A 7 -5.21 -14.88 14.88
C MET A 7 -4.58 -14.62 16.26
N GLN A 8 -4.64 -15.55 17.20
CA GLN A 8 -4.20 -15.30 18.60
C GLN A 8 -2.75 -15.68 18.92
N ASN A 9 -1.97 -16.24 17.98
CA ASN A 9 -0.52 -16.47 18.17
C ASN A 9 0.20 -16.31 16.83
N THR A 10 0.66 -15.11 16.53
CA THR A 10 1.14 -14.72 15.20
C THR A 10 2.55 -15.22 14.85
N ASP A 11 3.28 -15.78 15.77
CA ASP A 11 4.68 -16.22 15.55
C ASP A 11 4.86 -17.73 15.34
N GLU A 12 3.82 -18.56 15.49
CA GLU A 12 3.93 -20.04 15.42
C GLU A 12 3.16 -20.68 14.24
N TRP A 13 2.56 -19.88 13.33
CA TRP A 13 1.87 -20.46 12.17
C TRP A 13 2.84 -20.70 10.99
N ALA A 14 2.54 -21.68 10.18
CA ALA A 14 3.31 -21.99 8.98
C ALA A 14 2.39 -22.45 7.86
N PHE A 15 2.73 -22.12 6.61
CA PHE A 15 2.04 -22.73 5.48
C PHE A 15 2.28 -24.23 5.42
N PRO A 16 1.29 -25.04 5.01
CA PRO A 16 1.52 -26.43 4.62
C PRO A 16 2.63 -26.51 3.55
N GLN A 17 3.47 -27.53 3.61
CA GLN A 17 4.60 -27.71 2.68
C GLN A 17 4.16 -27.68 1.20
N SER A 18 2.95 -28.17 0.91
CA SER A 18 2.38 -28.17 -0.45
C SER A 18 2.08 -26.78 -1.03
N LEU A 19 1.98 -25.76 -0.17
CA LEU A 19 1.73 -24.37 -0.57
C LEU A 19 3.00 -23.52 -0.56
N ARG A 20 4.11 -24.05 -0.02
CA ARG A 20 5.38 -23.31 0.01
C ARG A 20 6.12 -23.42 -1.32
N PRO A 21 6.96 -22.43 -1.66
CA PRO A 21 7.90 -22.58 -2.78
C PRO A 21 8.80 -23.79 -2.59
N ASN A 22 8.95 -24.62 -3.64
CA ASN A 22 9.90 -25.74 -3.62
C ASN A 22 11.20 -25.32 -4.31
N ALA A 23 12.29 -25.23 -3.54
CA ALA A 23 13.60 -24.79 -4.03
C ALA A 23 14.13 -25.61 -5.22
N GLU A 24 13.80 -26.90 -5.30
CA GLU A 24 14.22 -27.78 -6.40
C GLU A 24 13.63 -27.39 -7.76
N ASN A 25 12.48 -26.72 -7.75
CA ASN A 25 11.77 -26.30 -8.95
C ASN A 25 12.09 -24.84 -9.36
N LEU A 26 12.89 -24.12 -8.55
CA LEU A 26 13.19 -22.72 -8.78
C LEU A 26 14.52 -22.51 -9.49
N LYS A 27 14.59 -21.47 -10.31
CA LYS A 27 15.80 -21.07 -11.04
C LYS A 27 16.59 -19.97 -10.30
N PHE A 28 16.20 -19.63 -9.07
CA PHE A 28 16.82 -18.62 -8.24
C PHE A 28 17.10 -19.14 -6.83
N ASN A 29 17.90 -18.40 -6.07
CA ASN A 29 18.22 -18.75 -4.69
C ASN A 29 17.08 -18.36 -3.74
N LEU A 30 16.18 -19.31 -3.44
CA LEU A 30 15.03 -19.11 -2.56
C LEU A 30 15.45 -18.63 -1.16
N THR A 31 16.53 -19.21 -0.59
CA THR A 31 17.01 -18.85 0.75
C THR A 31 17.44 -17.38 0.79
N ARG A 32 18.16 -16.89 -0.21
CA ARG A 32 18.52 -15.46 -0.33
C ARG A 32 17.27 -14.59 -0.37
N SER A 33 16.32 -14.90 -1.26
CA SER A 33 15.09 -14.16 -1.41
C SER A 33 14.26 -14.10 -0.11
N VAL A 34 14.10 -15.24 0.54
CA VAL A 34 13.37 -15.32 1.81
C VAL A 34 14.08 -14.54 2.92
N ASN A 35 15.41 -14.62 3.01
CA ASN A 35 16.17 -13.93 4.05
C ASN A 35 16.27 -12.42 3.83
N SER A 36 16.09 -11.92 2.60
CA SER A 36 16.04 -10.49 2.33
C SER A 36 14.79 -9.81 2.89
N VAL A 37 13.75 -10.59 3.22
CA VAL A 37 12.51 -10.09 3.81
C VAL A 37 12.64 -10.02 5.32
N VAL A 38 12.32 -8.85 5.87
CA VAL A 38 12.49 -8.52 7.28
C VAL A 38 11.15 -8.16 7.92
N LYS A 39 11.05 -8.37 9.24
CA LYS A 39 9.94 -7.85 10.05
C LYS A 39 10.16 -6.34 10.26
N VAL A 40 9.13 -5.57 9.99
CA VAL A 40 9.07 -4.14 10.28
C VAL A 40 8.06 -3.92 11.39
N ARG A 41 8.48 -3.24 12.47
CA ARG A 41 7.63 -2.81 13.56
C ARG A 41 7.78 -1.31 13.73
N THR A 42 6.66 -0.59 13.72
CA THR A 42 6.65 0.86 13.92
C THR A 42 5.73 1.25 15.06
N LEU A 43 6.11 2.32 15.76
CA LEU A 43 5.29 2.96 16.77
C LEU A 43 4.94 4.38 16.29
N ILE A 44 3.67 4.71 16.43
CA ILE A 44 3.08 5.96 15.97
C ILE A 44 2.44 6.66 17.17
N SER A 45 2.54 7.99 17.26
CA SER A 45 1.87 8.75 18.29
C SER A 45 0.35 8.59 18.25
N ALA A 46 -0.30 8.59 19.40
CA ALA A 46 -1.76 8.44 19.49
C ALA A 46 -2.52 9.66 18.91
N ASP A 47 -1.85 10.82 18.80
CA ASP A 47 -2.38 12.03 18.21
C ASP A 47 -2.09 12.16 16.69
N ALA A 48 -1.44 11.15 16.09
CA ALA A 48 -1.18 11.12 14.67
C ALA A 48 -2.47 11.03 13.85
N PHE A 49 -2.48 11.70 12.71
CA PHE A 49 -3.63 11.74 11.80
C PHE A 49 -4.11 10.34 11.37
N THR A 50 -3.19 9.39 11.20
CA THR A 50 -3.52 8.02 10.78
C THR A 50 -3.72 7.04 11.94
N ALA A 51 -3.55 7.46 13.21
CA ALA A 51 -3.60 6.56 14.36
C ALA A 51 -4.98 5.92 14.58
N ASP A 52 -6.05 6.68 14.40
CA ASP A 52 -7.43 6.21 14.58
C ASP A 52 -7.82 5.09 13.59
N ILE A 53 -7.24 5.12 12.38
CA ILE A 53 -7.58 4.17 11.30
C ILE A 53 -6.61 3.00 11.25
N LEU A 54 -5.30 3.28 11.43
CA LEU A 54 -4.23 2.30 11.21
C LEU A 54 -3.61 1.78 12.52
N GLY A 55 -4.00 2.35 13.66
CA GLY A 55 -3.43 2.02 14.97
C GLY A 55 -2.08 2.69 15.24
N THR A 56 -1.64 2.58 16.51
CA THR A 56 -0.41 3.19 17.04
C THR A 56 0.79 2.25 17.04
N GLU A 57 0.57 0.97 16.86
CA GLU A 57 1.60 -0.05 16.63
C GLU A 57 1.27 -0.77 15.34
N ARG A 58 2.22 -0.78 14.40
CA ARG A 58 2.05 -1.44 13.10
C ARG A 58 3.16 -2.44 12.88
N ILE A 59 2.77 -3.65 12.44
CA ILE A 59 3.69 -4.74 12.19
C ILE A 59 3.43 -5.25 10.78
N GLY A 60 4.50 -5.48 10.05
CA GLY A 60 4.46 -6.04 8.70
C GLY A 60 5.84 -6.45 8.22
N SER A 61 6.00 -6.50 6.92
CA SER A 61 7.24 -6.89 6.28
C SER A 61 7.87 -5.73 5.52
N GLY A 62 9.13 -5.88 5.18
CA GLY A 62 9.84 -5.08 4.21
C GLY A 62 10.88 -5.96 3.54
N VAL A 63 11.44 -5.51 2.43
CA VAL A 63 12.50 -6.21 1.71
C VAL A 63 13.74 -5.35 1.62
N LEU A 64 14.89 -5.89 1.98
CA LEU A 64 16.19 -5.24 1.83
C LEU A 64 16.54 -5.14 0.34
N ILE A 65 16.78 -3.92 -0.16
CA ILE A 65 17.00 -3.64 -1.59
C ILE A 65 18.41 -3.14 -1.91
N ASN A 66 19.24 -2.87 -0.90
CA ASN A 66 20.66 -2.60 -1.09
C ASN A 66 21.50 -2.99 0.12
N GLU A 67 22.83 -3.02 -0.06
CA GLU A 67 23.78 -3.40 0.99
C GLU A 67 23.90 -2.37 2.13
N ASN A 68 23.44 -1.12 1.89
CA ASN A 68 23.49 -0.05 2.88
C ASN A 68 22.31 -0.07 3.87
N GLY A 69 21.44 -1.09 3.81
CA GLY A 69 20.33 -1.23 4.75
C GLY A 69 19.05 -0.49 4.34
N LEU A 70 18.89 -0.17 3.06
CA LEU A 70 17.65 0.41 2.55
C LEU A 70 16.60 -0.68 2.36
N ILE A 71 15.42 -0.46 2.94
CA ILE A 71 14.30 -1.42 2.96
C ILE A 71 13.10 -0.80 2.29
N LEU A 72 12.53 -1.53 1.33
CA LEU A 72 11.28 -1.19 0.68
C LEU A 72 10.12 -1.88 1.42
N THR A 73 9.07 -1.12 1.69
CA THR A 73 7.86 -1.61 2.37
C THR A 73 6.61 -0.90 1.87
N ILE A 74 5.47 -1.19 2.48
CA ILE A 74 4.21 -0.50 2.22
C ILE A 74 4.10 0.77 3.07
N GLY A 75 3.61 1.85 2.48
CA GLY A 75 3.61 3.18 3.09
C GLY A 75 2.82 3.28 4.40
N TYR A 76 1.68 2.59 4.53
CA TYR A 76 0.88 2.67 5.76
C TYR A 76 1.58 2.11 7.00
N LEU A 77 2.62 1.28 6.85
CA LEU A 77 3.44 0.83 7.98
C LEU A 77 4.32 1.96 8.54
N VAL A 78 4.76 2.88 7.69
CA VAL A 78 5.77 3.88 8.03
C VAL A 78 5.21 5.30 8.18
N THR A 79 4.00 5.55 7.69
CA THR A 79 3.38 6.87 7.77
C THR A 79 3.27 7.33 9.23
N GLU A 80 3.85 8.52 9.54
CA GLU A 80 3.86 9.13 10.87
C GLU A 80 4.60 8.32 11.95
N ALA A 81 5.47 7.36 11.57
CA ALA A 81 6.20 6.55 12.52
C ALA A 81 7.24 7.37 13.29
N GLU A 82 7.19 7.32 14.63
CA GLU A 82 8.18 7.92 15.53
C GLU A 82 9.36 6.98 15.77
N SER A 83 9.12 5.67 15.77
CA SER A 83 10.18 4.67 15.88
C SER A 83 9.97 3.51 14.92
N VAL A 84 11.06 2.97 14.41
CA VAL A 84 11.11 1.85 13.48
C VAL A 84 12.11 0.83 13.97
N TRP A 85 11.69 -0.42 13.99
CA TRP A 85 12.55 -1.58 14.25
C TRP A 85 12.46 -2.56 13.10
N VAL A 86 13.62 -3.04 12.68
CA VAL A 86 13.79 -4.02 11.61
C VAL A 86 14.40 -5.27 12.20
N THR A 87 13.77 -6.43 11.98
CA THR A 87 14.27 -7.72 12.47
C THR A 87 14.37 -8.71 11.33
N THR A 88 15.56 -9.30 11.15
CA THR A 88 15.80 -10.32 10.12
C THR A 88 15.29 -11.70 10.57
N ASN A 89 15.10 -12.61 9.63
CA ASN A 89 14.78 -14.02 9.92
C ASN A 89 15.89 -14.76 10.69
N LEU A 90 17.08 -14.14 10.78
CA LEU A 90 18.22 -14.61 11.59
C LEU A 90 18.26 -13.98 12.99
N ASN A 91 17.16 -13.36 13.42
CA ASN A 91 17.00 -12.70 14.74
C ASN A 91 17.93 -11.50 14.99
N GLN A 92 18.53 -10.91 13.95
CA GLN A 92 19.20 -9.63 14.11
C GLN A 92 18.15 -8.53 14.12
N SER A 93 18.14 -7.69 15.16
CA SER A 93 17.21 -6.57 15.28
C SER A 93 17.98 -5.25 15.34
N LEU A 94 17.64 -4.31 14.46
CA LEU A 94 18.24 -2.99 14.39
C LEU A 94 17.15 -1.91 14.39
N PRO A 95 17.40 -0.77 15.02
CA PRO A 95 16.56 0.41 14.82
C PRO A 95 16.77 0.97 13.42
N GLY A 96 15.81 1.74 12.96
CA GLY A 96 15.88 2.45 11.69
C GLY A 96 15.07 3.73 11.72
N HIS A 97 15.03 4.43 10.61
CA HIS A 97 14.17 5.59 10.42
C HIS A 97 13.44 5.52 9.08
N VAL A 98 12.32 6.21 9.02
CA VAL A 98 11.59 6.38 7.76
C VAL A 98 12.34 7.37 6.89
N VAL A 99 12.74 6.94 5.70
CA VAL A 99 13.34 7.79 4.68
C VAL A 99 12.28 8.59 3.97
N ALA A 100 11.26 7.88 3.48
CA ALA A 100 10.19 8.49 2.71
C ALA A 100 8.93 7.62 2.72
N TYR A 101 7.82 8.28 2.44
CA TYR A 101 6.56 7.68 2.03
C TYR A 101 6.06 8.42 0.79
N ASP A 102 5.84 7.69 -0.29
CA ASP A 102 5.20 8.23 -1.48
C ASP A 102 3.72 7.84 -1.52
N GLN A 103 2.85 8.81 -1.30
CA GLN A 103 1.42 8.59 -1.31
C GLN A 103 0.88 8.18 -2.68
N THR A 104 1.52 8.61 -3.76
CA THR A 104 1.07 8.33 -5.13
C THR A 104 1.22 6.85 -5.46
N THR A 105 2.36 6.26 -5.13
CA THR A 105 2.60 4.82 -5.31
C THR A 105 2.13 3.99 -4.12
N GLY A 106 2.07 4.56 -2.92
CA GLY A 106 1.80 3.85 -1.67
C GLY A 106 3.02 3.11 -1.10
N LEU A 107 4.20 3.29 -1.67
CA LEU A 107 5.45 2.68 -1.21
C LEU A 107 6.10 3.49 -0.09
N GLY A 108 6.79 2.80 0.81
CA GLY A 108 7.57 3.40 1.89
C GLY A 108 9.00 2.90 1.90
N LEU A 109 9.92 3.74 2.36
CA LEU A 109 11.34 3.43 2.51
C LEU A 109 11.79 3.61 3.95
N ILE A 110 12.57 2.65 4.42
CA ILE A 110 13.21 2.63 5.73
C ILE A 110 14.72 2.51 5.54
N GLN A 111 15.50 3.25 6.31
CA GLN A 111 16.93 3.06 6.44
C GLN A 111 17.23 2.43 7.80
N ALA A 112 17.80 1.23 7.82
CA ALA A 112 18.29 0.60 9.04
C ALA A 112 19.57 1.31 9.56
N PHE A 113 19.72 1.43 10.89
CA PHE A 113 20.94 1.97 11.52
C PHE A 113 21.94 0.85 11.74
N GLY A 114 22.72 0.54 10.72
CA GLY A 114 23.75 -0.49 10.72
C GLY A 114 23.61 -1.50 9.59
N THR A 115 24.55 -2.43 9.53
CA THR A 115 24.59 -3.46 8.49
C THR A 115 23.74 -4.66 8.89
N LEU A 116 22.75 -4.97 8.07
CA LEU A 116 22.01 -6.22 8.17
C LEU A 116 22.86 -7.36 7.60
N GLN A 117 22.97 -8.48 8.36
CA GLN A 117 23.77 -9.66 7.94
C GLN A 117 22.99 -10.57 7.00
N ILE A 118 22.36 -9.97 5.99
CA ILE A 118 21.58 -10.61 4.94
C ILE A 118 21.89 -9.95 3.60
N GLU A 119 21.68 -10.68 2.51
CA GLU A 119 21.86 -10.13 1.16
C GLU A 119 20.59 -9.42 0.68
N PRO A 120 20.72 -8.29 -0.04
CA PRO A 120 19.59 -7.61 -0.64
C PRO A 120 19.01 -8.40 -1.82
N SER A 121 17.74 -8.15 -2.12
CA SER A 121 17.09 -8.64 -3.34
C SER A 121 17.03 -7.57 -4.42
N ASP A 122 17.11 -8.03 -5.66
CA ASP A 122 16.98 -7.19 -6.84
C ASP A 122 15.51 -6.87 -7.11
N LEU A 123 15.23 -5.60 -7.45
CA LEU A 123 13.90 -5.19 -7.91
C LEU A 123 13.75 -5.47 -9.40
N GLU A 124 12.58 -5.95 -9.79
CA GLU A 124 12.22 -6.03 -11.21
C GLU A 124 11.95 -4.64 -11.76
N LYS A 125 12.65 -4.28 -12.83
CA LYS A 125 12.51 -2.98 -13.50
C LYS A 125 11.46 -2.97 -14.60
N SER A 126 11.14 -4.16 -15.10
CA SER A 126 10.15 -4.32 -16.15
C SER A 126 8.74 -4.24 -15.59
N ASN A 127 7.85 -3.57 -16.29
CA ASN A 127 6.42 -3.59 -16.03
C ASN A 127 5.70 -4.79 -16.70
N LEU A 128 6.46 -5.71 -17.33
CA LEU A 128 5.91 -6.89 -17.97
C LEU A 128 5.62 -7.96 -16.92
N ILE A 129 4.40 -7.92 -16.41
CA ILE A 129 3.84 -8.86 -15.44
C ILE A 129 2.60 -9.45 -16.07
N ASN A 130 2.55 -10.79 -16.21
CA ASN A 130 1.44 -11.43 -16.91
C ASN A 130 0.56 -12.26 -15.98
N PRO A 131 -0.75 -12.31 -16.21
CA PRO A 131 -1.60 -13.29 -15.57
C PRO A 131 -1.08 -14.71 -15.82
N SER A 132 -1.27 -15.58 -14.83
CA SER A 132 -0.77 -16.96 -14.73
C SER A 132 0.72 -17.13 -14.45
N ASP A 133 1.53 -16.06 -14.41
CA ASP A 133 2.92 -16.14 -13.95
C ASP A 133 2.95 -16.60 -12.49
N ASP A 134 4.00 -17.36 -12.13
CA ASP A 134 4.24 -17.74 -10.76
C ASP A 134 4.66 -16.53 -9.93
N ALA A 135 4.09 -16.42 -8.73
CA ALA A 135 4.38 -15.40 -7.75
C ALA A 135 4.73 -16.05 -6.42
N TYR A 136 5.88 -15.70 -5.86
CA TYR A 136 6.32 -16.21 -4.57
C TYR A 136 6.15 -15.10 -3.54
N PHE A 137 5.08 -15.21 -2.76
CA PHE A 137 4.70 -14.21 -1.76
C PHE A 137 5.41 -14.52 -0.44
N VAL A 138 6.29 -13.64 0.01
CA VAL A 138 7.15 -13.84 1.18
C VAL A 138 6.94 -12.74 2.21
N SER A 139 6.47 -13.11 3.39
CA SER A 139 6.44 -12.24 4.57
C SER A 139 7.62 -12.52 5.51
N TYR A 140 7.75 -11.72 6.56
CA TYR A 140 8.71 -12.06 7.63
C TYR A 140 8.36 -13.40 8.28
N GLY A 141 9.37 -14.08 8.86
CA GLY A 141 9.20 -15.40 9.48
C GLY A 141 9.83 -16.54 8.68
N GLY A 142 10.52 -16.23 7.57
CA GLY A 142 11.30 -17.20 6.83
C GLY A 142 10.47 -18.07 5.86
N LEU A 143 11.01 -19.24 5.51
CA LEU A 143 10.40 -20.11 4.52
C LEU A 143 9.01 -20.65 4.94
N ASP A 144 8.78 -20.77 6.22
CA ASP A 144 7.49 -21.21 6.76
C ASP A 144 6.36 -20.23 6.44
N HIS A 145 6.71 -18.97 6.21
CA HIS A 145 5.82 -17.88 5.85
C HIS A 145 5.96 -17.46 4.37
N ALA A 146 6.47 -18.34 3.52
CA ALA A 146 6.50 -18.14 2.08
C ALA A 146 5.38 -18.94 1.39
N LEU A 147 4.69 -18.33 0.46
CA LEU A 147 3.56 -18.89 -0.25
C LEU A 147 3.83 -18.90 -1.77
N HIS A 148 3.61 -20.05 -2.40
CA HIS A 148 3.56 -20.14 -3.85
C HIS A 148 2.15 -19.75 -4.32
N SER A 149 2.04 -18.59 -4.91
CA SER A 149 0.83 -18.02 -5.52
C SER A 149 0.99 -17.88 -7.03
N LYS A 150 -0.06 -17.45 -7.68
CA LYS A 150 -0.06 -17.03 -9.09
C LYS A 150 -0.58 -15.61 -9.21
N ILE A 151 -0.09 -14.90 -10.21
CA ILE A 151 -0.71 -13.65 -10.65
C ILE A 151 -2.00 -14.01 -11.36
N ILE A 152 -3.14 -13.53 -10.83
CA ILE A 152 -4.45 -13.81 -11.42
C ILE A 152 -4.91 -12.69 -12.34
N ARG A 153 -4.45 -11.45 -12.07
CA ARG A 153 -4.82 -10.25 -12.82
C ARG A 153 -3.78 -9.16 -12.60
N VAL A 154 -3.60 -8.31 -13.59
CA VAL A 154 -2.94 -7.00 -13.49
C VAL A 154 -3.92 -5.98 -14.02
N ASP A 155 -4.41 -5.09 -13.16
CA ASP A 155 -5.51 -4.20 -13.52
C ASP A 155 -5.55 -2.97 -12.62
N GLU A 156 -6.38 -1.98 -12.98
CA GLU A 156 -6.64 -0.80 -12.19
C GLU A 156 -7.19 -1.16 -10.80
N PHE A 157 -6.74 -0.41 -9.80
CA PHE A 157 -7.30 -0.43 -8.46
C PHE A 157 -7.54 1.00 -7.96
N ALA A 158 -8.73 1.26 -7.43
CA ALA A 158 -9.05 2.50 -6.72
C ALA A 158 -9.40 2.21 -5.26
N GLY A 159 -8.64 2.79 -4.35
CA GLY A 159 -8.87 2.71 -2.91
C GLY A 159 -9.71 3.88 -2.41
N TYR A 160 -10.61 3.62 -1.46
CA TYR A 160 -11.54 4.62 -0.90
C TYR A 160 -10.83 5.85 -0.29
N TRP A 161 -9.52 5.79 -0.05
CA TRP A 161 -8.69 6.82 0.59
C TRP A 161 -7.96 7.75 -0.41
N GLU A 162 -8.58 8.07 -1.54
CA GLU A 162 -8.02 8.89 -2.62
C GLU A 162 -6.74 8.29 -3.23
N TYR A 163 -6.85 7.03 -3.65
CA TYR A 163 -5.74 6.26 -4.18
C TYR A 163 -6.14 5.52 -5.46
N VAL A 164 -5.29 5.59 -6.49
CA VAL A 164 -5.48 4.85 -7.74
C VAL A 164 -4.13 4.31 -8.22
N LEU A 165 -4.11 3.03 -8.53
CA LEU A 165 -3.04 2.37 -9.29
C LEU A 165 -3.59 1.99 -10.66
N ASP A 166 -2.86 2.33 -11.72
CA ASP A 166 -3.24 1.93 -13.09
C ASP A 166 -3.05 0.44 -13.33
N GLN A 167 -2.06 -0.18 -12.65
CA GLN A 167 -1.70 -1.58 -12.79
C GLN A 167 -1.33 -2.16 -11.41
N ALA A 168 -2.33 -2.55 -10.63
CA ALA A 168 -2.10 -3.33 -9.42
C ALA A 168 -1.93 -4.81 -9.75
N ILE A 169 -1.11 -5.52 -8.99
CA ILE A 169 -0.90 -6.97 -9.13
C ILE A 169 -1.86 -7.69 -8.20
N TYR A 170 -2.66 -8.60 -8.75
CA TYR A 170 -3.56 -9.45 -7.96
C TYR A 170 -3.04 -10.88 -7.95
N THR A 171 -2.93 -11.47 -6.76
CA THR A 171 -2.39 -12.82 -6.57
C THR A 171 -3.37 -13.72 -5.82
N SER A 172 -3.34 -15.03 -6.09
CA SER A 172 -4.10 -16.07 -5.39
C SER A 172 -3.30 -17.38 -5.40
N PRO A 173 -3.38 -18.24 -4.37
CA PRO A 173 -4.09 -18.05 -3.10
C PRO A 173 -3.51 -16.90 -2.27
N PRO A 174 -4.31 -16.36 -1.30
CA PRO A 174 -3.92 -15.21 -0.52
C PRO A 174 -2.94 -15.55 0.60
N HIS A 175 -2.03 -14.61 0.87
CA HIS A 175 -1.16 -14.60 2.03
C HIS A 175 -1.79 -13.79 3.17
N PRO A 176 -1.91 -14.33 4.40
CA PRO A 176 -2.58 -13.62 5.51
C PRO A 176 -1.77 -12.45 6.08
N GLN A 177 -0.44 -12.46 5.93
CA GLN A 177 0.46 -11.36 6.34
C GLN A 177 0.94 -10.58 5.13
N TRP A 178 0.04 -9.88 4.47
CA TRP A 178 0.31 -9.19 3.20
C TRP A 178 1.10 -7.89 3.35
N GLY A 179 0.93 -7.17 4.47
CA GLY A 179 1.44 -5.81 4.66
C GLY A 179 2.95 -5.69 4.50
N GLY A 180 3.40 -5.12 3.39
CA GLY A 180 4.81 -4.91 3.08
C GLY A 180 5.57 -6.17 2.64
N ALA A 181 4.91 -7.32 2.54
CA ALA A 181 5.52 -8.57 2.09
C ALA A 181 5.99 -8.46 0.64
N ALA A 182 7.10 -9.10 0.31
CA ALA A 182 7.67 -9.07 -1.03
C ALA A 182 7.08 -10.18 -1.90
N ILE A 183 6.79 -9.84 -3.16
CA ILE A 183 6.40 -10.80 -4.17
C ILE A 183 7.54 -10.96 -5.16
N PHE A 184 8.06 -12.18 -5.27
CA PHE A 184 9.14 -12.53 -6.20
C PHE A 184 8.59 -13.21 -7.45
N ASN A 185 9.21 -12.93 -8.59
CA ASN A 185 8.94 -13.65 -9.84
C ASN A 185 9.79 -14.94 -9.95
N GLY A 186 9.64 -15.67 -11.05
CA GLY A 186 10.40 -16.89 -11.35
C GLY A 186 11.91 -16.70 -11.54
N ARG A 187 12.42 -15.46 -11.51
CA ARG A 187 13.85 -15.11 -11.54
C ARG A 187 14.38 -14.70 -10.16
N GLY A 188 13.52 -14.63 -9.15
CA GLY A 188 13.89 -14.16 -7.81
C GLY A 188 14.00 -12.66 -7.67
N HIS A 189 13.46 -11.89 -8.62
CA HIS A 189 13.35 -10.43 -8.51
C HIS A 189 12.03 -10.03 -7.86
N VAL A 190 12.04 -8.99 -7.05
CA VAL A 190 10.84 -8.45 -6.41
C VAL A 190 10.03 -7.68 -7.46
N ILE A 191 8.82 -8.12 -7.72
CA ILE A 191 7.87 -7.50 -8.66
C ILE A 191 6.82 -6.63 -7.98
N GLY A 192 6.56 -6.87 -6.69
CA GLY A 192 5.51 -6.17 -5.98
C GLY A 192 5.68 -6.21 -4.47
N ILE A 193 5.02 -5.25 -3.80
CA ILE A 193 4.91 -5.14 -2.35
C ILE A 193 3.45 -5.34 -1.96
N GLY A 194 3.18 -6.31 -1.10
CA GLY A 194 1.84 -6.65 -0.63
C GLY A 194 1.17 -5.46 0.09
N SER A 195 -0.05 -5.17 -0.29
CA SER A 195 -0.81 -4.01 0.18
C SER A 195 -2.12 -4.38 0.86
N LEU A 196 -2.94 -5.23 0.25
CA LEU A 196 -4.27 -5.54 0.73
C LEU A 196 -4.59 -7.03 0.64
N PHE A 197 -5.54 -7.44 1.48
CA PHE A 197 -6.28 -8.69 1.32
C PHE A 197 -7.65 -8.35 0.71
N LEU A 198 -8.04 -9.06 -0.32
CA LEU A 198 -9.26 -8.80 -1.06
C LEU A 198 -10.19 -10.01 -1.07
N HIS A 199 -11.49 -9.71 -0.97
CA HIS A 199 -12.57 -10.62 -1.33
C HIS A 199 -13.25 -10.04 -2.56
N GLU A 200 -13.06 -10.63 -3.72
CA GLU A 200 -13.67 -10.17 -4.96
C GLU A 200 -14.46 -11.27 -5.63
N VAL A 201 -15.43 -10.86 -6.45
CA VAL A 201 -16.10 -11.76 -7.39
C VAL A 201 -15.37 -11.62 -8.72
N PHE A 202 -14.62 -12.67 -9.08
CA PHE A 202 -13.92 -12.75 -10.36
C PHE A 202 -14.60 -13.81 -11.23
N GLU A 203 -14.99 -13.46 -12.46
CA GLU A 203 -15.72 -14.36 -13.39
C GLU A 203 -16.95 -15.06 -12.77
N GLY A 204 -17.66 -14.35 -11.87
CA GLY A 204 -18.85 -14.89 -11.19
C GLY A 204 -18.53 -15.81 -9.98
N GLN A 205 -17.27 -16.01 -9.65
CA GLN A 205 -16.83 -16.78 -8.47
C GLN A 205 -16.24 -15.87 -7.41
N SER A 206 -16.62 -16.12 -6.14
CA SER A 206 -15.97 -15.45 -5.00
C SER A 206 -14.57 -15.98 -4.86
N GLN A 207 -13.58 -15.11 -5.03
CA GLN A 207 -12.16 -15.44 -4.90
C GLN A 207 -11.49 -14.54 -3.88
N GLN A 208 -10.65 -15.15 -3.05
CA GLN A 208 -9.75 -14.42 -2.14
C GLN A 208 -8.39 -14.25 -2.79
N GLY A 209 -7.80 -13.09 -2.59
CA GLY A 209 -6.50 -12.76 -3.14
C GLY A 209 -5.80 -11.65 -2.36
N ASN A 210 -4.60 -11.33 -2.78
CA ASN A 210 -3.92 -10.11 -2.34
C ASN A 210 -3.76 -9.15 -3.51
N LEU A 211 -3.73 -7.87 -3.16
CA LEU A 211 -3.30 -6.80 -4.03
C LEU A 211 -1.89 -6.37 -3.64
N ALA A 212 -1.04 -6.18 -4.64
CA ALA A 212 0.29 -5.65 -4.44
C ALA A 212 0.58 -4.47 -5.36
N ILE A 213 1.47 -3.60 -4.87
CA ILE A 213 1.97 -2.43 -5.60
C ILE A 213 3.19 -2.86 -6.41
N PRO A 214 3.22 -2.65 -7.73
CA PRO A 214 4.36 -2.99 -8.56
C PRO A 214 5.63 -2.21 -8.17
N THR A 215 6.77 -2.89 -8.07
CA THR A 215 8.03 -2.27 -7.65
C THR A 215 8.66 -1.35 -8.70
N HIS A 216 8.34 -1.52 -9.98
CA HIS A 216 8.82 -0.62 -11.04
C HIS A 216 8.33 0.83 -10.85
N LEU A 217 7.28 1.07 -10.07
CA LEU A 217 6.80 2.41 -9.72
C LEU A 217 7.77 3.17 -8.81
N LEU A 218 8.68 2.48 -8.13
CA LEU A 218 9.69 3.11 -7.28
C LEU A 218 10.80 3.79 -8.09
N GLU A 219 11.25 3.18 -9.19
CA GLU A 219 12.42 3.64 -9.93
C GLU A 219 12.36 5.13 -10.35
N PRO A 220 11.24 5.64 -10.89
CA PRO A 220 11.15 7.06 -11.30
C PRO A 220 11.25 8.06 -10.16
N VAL A 221 10.90 7.66 -8.93
CA VAL A 221 10.82 8.55 -7.77
C VAL A 221 11.88 8.28 -6.71
N LEU A 222 12.66 7.19 -6.84
CA LEU A 222 13.60 6.73 -5.81
C LEU A 222 14.62 7.81 -5.41
N ASN A 223 15.22 8.49 -6.37
CA ASN A 223 16.23 9.53 -6.08
C ASN A 223 15.62 10.70 -5.31
N ASP A 224 14.43 11.16 -5.71
CA ASP A 224 13.72 12.21 -5.02
C ASP A 224 13.37 11.80 -3.58
N LEU A 225 12.93 10.56 -3.39
CA LEU A 225 12.60 10.01 -2.07
C LEU A 225 13.84 9.95 -1.16
N LEU A 226 14.99 9.56 -1.69
CA LEU A 226 16.23 9.47 -0.92
C LEU A 226 16.82 10.85 -0.59
N GLU A 227 16.70 11.83 -1.48
CA GLU A 227 17.30 13.15 -1.32
C GLU A 227 16.38 14.12 -0.56
N PHE A 228 15.08 14.10 -0.87
CA PHE A 228 14.11 15.08 -0.37
C PHE A 228 13.04 14.49 0.55
N GLY A 229 13.00 13.16 0.73
CA GLY A 229 11.97 12.46 1.49
C GLY A 229 10.58 12.45 0.82
N ARG A 230 10.47 12.96 -0.39
CA ARG A 230 9.22 13.04 -1.18
C ARG A 230 9.53 13.23 -2.67
N PRO A 231 8.60 12.87 -3.58
CA PRO A 231 8.72 13.23 -4.99
C PRO A 231 8.75 14.76 -5.18
N LEU A 232 9.50 15.25 -6.18
CA LEU A 232 9.54 16.66 -6.54
C LEU A 232 8.35 17.09 -7.41
N THR A 233 7.56 16.14 -7.91
CA THR A 233 6.31 16.46 -8.61
C THR A 233 5.34 17.19 -7.68
N PRO A 234 4.56 18.16 -8.20
CA PRO A 234 3.56 18.83 -7.39
C PRO A 234 2.58 17.85 -6.75
N ALA A 235 2.26 18.08 -5.47
CA ALA A 235 1.32 17.23 -4.76
C ALA A 235 -0.05 17.23 -5.44
N ARG A 236 -0.70 16.07 -5.50
CA ARG A 236 -2.07 15.95 -5.99
C ARG A 236 -3.05 16.67 -5.06
N PRO A 237 -4.13 17.28 -5.61
CA PRO A 237 -5.21 17.81 -4.78
C PRO A 237 -5.77 16.71 -3.88
N TRP A 238 -5.73 16.90 -2.58
CA TRP A 238 -6.38 16.03 -1.61
C TRP A 238 -7.56 16.76 -0.99
N ILE A 239 -8.71 16.12 -0.94
CA ILE A 239 -9.95 16.73 -0.40
C ILE A 239 -10.38 16.14 0.93
N GLY A 240 -9.77 15.04 1.37
CA GLY A 240 -10.04 14.42 2.66
C GLY A 240 -11.39 13.72 2.71
N MET A 241 -11.78 13.07 1.62
CA MET A 241 -13.07 12.43 1.47
C MET A 241 -12.90 10.95 1.15
N TYR A 242 -13.30 10.10 2.09
CA TYR A 242 -13.29 8.66 1.89
C TYR A 242 -14.57 8.26 1.16
N THR A 243 -14.41 7.69 -0.03
CA THR A 243 -15.52 7.43 -0.95
C THR A 243 -15.55 5.97 -1.34
N THR A 244 -16.73 5.37 -1.31
CA THR A 244 -16.94 3.98 -1.77
C THR A 244 -17.86 3.94 -2.96
N GLU A 245 -17.64 2.95 -3.83
CA GLU A 245 -18.51 2.64 -4.95
C GLU A 245 -19.46 1.50 -4.54
N THR A 246 -20.74 1.75 -4.59
CA THR A 246 -21.77 0.78 -4.19
C THR A 246 -22.95 0.86 -5.16
N GLY A 247 -23.25 -0.23 -5.85
CA GLY A 247 -24.37 -0.27 -6.81
C GLY A 247 -24.23 0.68 -8.00
N GLY A 248 -22.99 1.06 -8.36
CA GLY A 248 -22.72 2.03 -9.43
C GLY A 248 -22.84 3.49 -8.98
N GLU A 249 -22.99 3.74 -7.68
CA GLU A 249 -23.05 5.06 -7.08
C GLU A 249 -21.81 5.31 -6.22
N LEU A 250 -21.33 6.55 -6.20
CA LEU A 250 -20.21 6.98 -5.37
C LEU A 250 -20.76 7.66 -4.10
N ILE A 251 -20.49 7.06 -2.94
CA ILE A 251 -21.02 7.52 -1.66
C ILE A 251 -19.87 7.92 -0.74
N VAL A 252 -20.00 9.07 -0.08
CA VAL A 252 -19.07 9.51 0.97
C VAL A 252 -19.25 8.58 2.17
N SER A 253 -18.27 7.71 2.42
CA SER A 253 -18.30 6.76 3.53
C SER A 253 -17.82 7.38 4.85
N SER A 254 -16.85 8.29 4.78
CA SER A 254 -16.38 9.09 5.92
C SER A 254 -15.56 10.29 5.43
N LEU A 255 -15.15 11.14 6.37
CA LEU A 255 -14.37 12.33 6.10
C LEU A 255 -13.13 12.38 7.00
N ALA A 256 -12.06 12.92 6.47
CA ALA A 256 -10.88 13.23 7.25
C ALA A 256 -11.19 14.39 8.20
N ARG A 257 -10.91 14.20 9.49
CA ARG A 257 -11.16 15.21 10.52
C ARG A 257 -10.39 16.50 10.19
N TYR A 258 -11.11 17.62 10.20
CA TYR A 258 -10.61 18.93 9.79
C TYR A 258 -10.08 18.97 8.34
N GLY A 259 -10.43 17.99 7.52
CA GLY A 259 -10.06 17.96 6.11
C GLY A 259 -10.89 18.92 5.25
N PRO A 260 -10.43 19.21 4.03
CA PRO A 260 -11.08 20.17 3.13
C PRO A 260 -12.57 19.92 2.87
N ALA A 261 -12.97 18.67 2.64
CA ALA A 261 -14.37 18.31 2.38
C ALA A 261 -15.26 18.52 3.61
N GLU A 262 -14.79 18.12 4.80
CA GLU A 262 -15.51 18.36 6.06
C GLU A 262 -15.71 19.85 6.30
N LEU A 263 -14.66 20.66 6.13
CA LEU A 263 -14.72 22.12 6.29
C LEU A 263 -15.63 22.80 5.27
N ALA A 264 -15.78 22.22 4.08
CA ALA A 264 -16.70 22.70 3.06
C ALA A 264 -18.17 22.34 3.33
N GLY A 265 -18.45 21.45 4.30
CA GLY A 265 -19.81 21.05 4.67
C GLY A 265 -20.32 19.79 3.96
N ILE A 266 -19.43 18.98 3.39
CA ILE A 266 -19.74 17.62 2.94
C ILE A 266 -20.05 16.75 4.15
N LEU A 267 -20.98 15.81 4.00
CA LEU A 267 -21.40 14.90 5.06
C LEU A 267 -21.25 13.44 4.60
N GLN A 268 -21.08 12.56 5.58
CA GLN A 268 -21.19 11.12 5.35
C GLN A 268 -22.59 10.79 4.78
N GLY A 269 -22.63 9.94 3.75
CA GLY A 269 -23.84 9.58 3.04
C GLY A 269 -24.16 10.44 1.81
N ASP A 270 -23.45 11.53 1.58
CA ASP A 270 -23.59 12.30 0.35
C ASP A 270 -23.25 11.43 -0.87
N GLN A 271 -24.10 11.48 -1.89
CA GLN A 271 -23.85 10.84 -3.17
C GLN A 271 -23.14 11.82 -4.10
N ILE A 272 -21.98 11.42 -4.62
CA ILE A 272 -21.20 12.23 -5.55
C ILE A 272 -21.80 12.13 -6.93
N MET A 273 -22.06 13.27 -7.56
CA MET A 273 -22.68 13.35 -8.88
C MET A 273 -21.68 13.78 -9.97
N SER A 274 -20.92 14.85 -9.73
CA SER A 274 -19.99 15.39 -10.71
C SER A 274 -18.90 16.24 -10.08
N ILE A 275 -17.78 16.38 -10.80
CA ILE A 275 -16.74 17.38 -10.59
C ILE A 275 -16.95 18.47 -11.67
N GLY A 276 -17.38 19.66 -11.27
CA GLY A 276 -17.82 20.66 -12.24
C GLY A 276 -18.98 20.14 -13.09
N GLU A 277 -18.77 20.12 -14.41
CA GLU A 277 -19.74 19.59 -15.37
C GLU A 277 -19.51 18.10 -15.69
N GLU A 278 -18.39 17.53 -15.27
CA GLU A 278 -18.01 16.16 -15.56
C GLU A 278 -18.67 15.18 -14.58
N LYS A 279 -19.58 14.34 -15.09
CA LYS A 279 -20.21 13.27 -14.30
C LYS A 279 -19.20 12.19 -13.97
N THR A 280 -19.15 11.79 -12.72
CA THR A 280 -18.27 10.74 -12.23
C THR A 280 -19.05 9.42 -12.16
N SER A 281 -18.45 8.34 -12.71
CA SER A 281 -19.12 7.03 -12.82
C SER A 281 -18.43 5.95 -12.00
N THR A 282 -17.11 6.07 -11.78
CA THR A 282 -16.31 5.13 -11.00
C THR A 282 -15.43 5.89 -10.02
N LEU A 283 -14.97 5.19 -8.99
CA LEU A 283 -14.08 5.77 -7.99
C LEU A 283 -12.76 6.26 -8.60
N ALA A 284 -12.17 5.49 -9.51
CA ALA A 284 -10.95 5.90 -10.21
C ALA A 284 -11.17 7.13 -11.09
N HIS A 285 -12.29 7.19 -11.81
CA HIS A 285 -12.66 8.35 -12.62
C HIS A 285 -12.83 9.60 -11.74
N PHE A 286 -13.56 9.47 -10.63
CA PHE A 286 -13.73 10.56 -9.69
C PHE A 286 -12.40 11.13 -9.20
N PHE A 287 -11.48 10.29 -8.70
CA PHE A 287 -10.19 10.79 -8.21
C PHE A 287 -9.35 11.41 -9.32
N ARG A 288 -9.32 10.82 -10.52
CA ARG A 288 -8.60 11.43 -11.65
C ARG A 288 -9.19 12.76 -12.06
N SER A 289 -10.53 12.92 -12.05
CA SER A 289 -11.18 14.20 -12.35
C SER A 289 -10.78 15.28 -11.34
N VAL A 290 -10.69 14.93 -10.03
CA VAL A 290 -10.15 15.86 -9.01
C VAL A 290 -8.69 16.22 -9.28
N TRP A 291 -7.83 15.22 -9.56
CA TRP A 291 -6.39 15.46 -9.78
C TRP A 291 -6.09 16.21 -11.07
N ASN A 292 -6.92 16.09 -12.09
CA ASN A 292 -6.79 16.81 -13.35
C ASN A 292 -7.10 18.31 -13.24
N LEU A 293 -7.70 18.77 -12.14
CA LEU A 293 -7.94 20.20 -11.91
C LEU A 293 -6.65 20.99 -11.62
N GLY A 294 -5.58 20.31 -11.19
CA GLY A 294 -4.29 20.95 -10.92
C GLY A 294 -3.54 20.34 -9.75
N SER A 295 -2.76 21.16 -9.06
CA SER A 295 -2.00 20.78 -7.88
C SER A 295 -2.78 21.02 -6.59
N ALA A 296 -2.30 20.50 -5.47
CA ALA A 296 -2.82 20.81 -4.14
C ALA A 296 -3.03 22.32 -3.93
N GLY A 297 -4.16 22.71 -3.33
CA GLY A 297 -4.62 24.08 -3.21
C GLY A 297 -5.61 24.52 -4.28
N VAL A 298 -5.85 23.71 -5.33
CA VAL A 298 -6.87 24.03 -6.34
C VAL A 298 -8.27 23.89 -5.75
N SER A 299 -9.19 24.74 -6.24
CA SER A 299 -10.61 24.65 -5.90
C SER A 299 -11.29 23.53 -6.69
N VAL A 300 -11.95 22.63 -5.98
CA VAL A 300 -12.65 21.46 -6.53
C VAL A 300 -14.16 21.74 -6.50
N PRO A 301 -14.81 21.99 -7.65
CA PRO A 301 -16.26 22.18 -7.73
C PRO A 301 -16.94 20.80 -7.69
N LEU A 302 -17.61 20.51 -6.59
CA LEU A 302 -18.29 19.22 -6.35
C LEU A 302 -19.80 19.39 -6.36
N GLN A 303 -20.51 18.56 -7.10
CA GLN A 303 -21.96 18.41 -7.03
C GLN A 303 -22.31 17.09 -6.38
N ILE A 304 -23.19 17.14 -5.40
CA ILE A 304 -23.67 15.97 -4.65
C ILE A 304 -25.19 15.92 -4.65
N ASN A 305 -25.72 14.73 -4.37
CA ASN A 305 -27.12 14.54 -3.99
C ASN A 305 -27.18 14.17 -2.50
N ARG A 306 -27.91 14.97 -1.72
CA ARG A 306 -28.18 14.73 -0.30
C ARG A 306 -29.69 14.62 -0.10
N GLU A 307 -30.16 13.42 0.22
CA GLU A 307 -31.59 13.16 0.47
C GLU A 307 -32.52 13.66 -0.65
N GLY A 308 -32.11 13.48 -1.92
CA GLY A 308 -32.86 13.91 -3.09
C GLY A 308 -32.65 15.36 -3.52
N ASN A 309 -31.82 16.12 -2.80
CA ASN A 309 -31.49 17.52 -3.13
C ASN A 309 -30.11 17.61 -3.78
N GLU A 310 -30.03 18.20 -4.96
CA GLU A 310 -28.76 18.51 -5.61
C GLU A 310 -28.14 19.76 -4.96
N LEU A 311 -26.92 19.59 -4.44
CA LEU A 311 -26.15 20.65 -3.78
C LEU A 311 -24.81 20.83 -4.49
N LYS A 312 -24.32 22.06 -4.52
CA LYS A 312 -23.02 22.41 -5.10
C LYS A 312 -22.10 22.97 -4.03
N PHE A 313 -20.89 22.43 -4.00
CA PHE A 313 -19.83 22.86 -3.10
C PHE A 313 -18.58 23.24 -3.87
N VAL A 314 -17.75 24.07 -3.28
CA VAL A 314 -16.39 24.33 -3.74
C VAL A 314 -15.46 23.96 -2.59
N ILE A 315 -14.65 22.93 -2.80
CA ILE A 315 -13.71 22.44 -1.80
C ILE A 315 -12.33 22.97 -2.17
N ASN A 316 -11.66 23.67 -1.26
CA ASN A 316 -10.28 24.08 -1.45
C ASN A 316 -9.39 22.90 -1.06
N SER A 317 -8.82 22.22 -2.04
CA SER A 317 -7.95 21.06 -1.81
C SER A 317 -6.67 21.43 -1.06
N ALA A 318 -6.02 20.44 -0.46
CA ALA A 318 -4.78 20.62 0.28
C ALA A 318 -3.71 19.60 -0.14
N ASP A 319 -2.47 19.79 0.30
CA ASP A 319 -1.49 18.73 0.32
C ASP A 319 -1.76 17.84 1.54
N ARG A 320 -2.01 16.55 1.32
CA ARG A 320 -2.24 15.59 2.43
C ARG A 320 -1.09 15.56 3.42
N ASN A 321 0.16 15.77 2.95
CA ASN A 321 1.33 15.77 3.82
C ASN A 321 1.30 16.88 4.90
N ASP A 322 0.49 17.93 4.71
CA ASP A 322 0.34 18.98 5.71
C ASP A 322 -0.47 18.54 6.93
N PHE A 323 -1.22 17.45 6.83
CA PHE A 323 -2.01 16.84 7.91
C PHE A 323 -1.26 15.75 8.66
N LEU A 324 -0.17 15.23 8.10
CA LEU A 324 0.63 14.19 8.73
C LEU A 324 1.61 14.76 9.74
N LEU A 325 1.74 14.09 10.88
CA LEU A 325 2.80 14.40 11.83
C LEU A 325 4.16 14.15 11.19
N LYS A 326 5.02 15.17 11.25
CA LYS A 326 6.40 15.03 10.80
C LYS A 326 7.23 14.31 11.87
N PRO A 327 8.16 13.42 11.48
CA PRO A 327 9.08 12.79 12.42
C PRO A 327 9.79 13.87 13.24
N LYS A 328 9.82 13.70 14.56
CA LYS A 328 10.63 14.55 15.42
C LYS A 328 12.09 14.20 15.15
N THR A 329 12.83 15.09 14.48
CA THR A 329 14.29 15.00 14.39
C THR A 329 14.87 15.30 15.75
N HIS A 330 15.46 14.30 16.39
CA HIS A 330 16.24 14.45 17.62
C HIS A 330 17.71 14.68 17.30
#